data_4f3418dd139cf25317499b7459af20e6
#
_entry.id   4f3418dd139cf25317499b7459af20e6
#
_cell.length_a   1.000
_cell.length_b   1.000
_cell.length_c   1.000
_cell.angle_alpha   90.00
_cell.angle_beta   90.00
_cell.angle_gamma   90.00
#
_symmetry.space_group_name_H-M   'P 1'
#
loop_
_entity.id
_entity.type
_entity.pdbx_description
1 polymer ?
#
loop_
_entity_poly.entity_id
_entity_poly.type
_entity_poly.pdbx_seq_one_letter_code
_entity_poly.pdbx_strand_id
1 'polypeptide(L)'
;AHTQLAWVLNCYTQMGELSRQTQFKDKAQKGETAVSVGLFDYPVLMAADIVLYGSTHVPVGDDQKQHVELARDVVQRFNGLYGPTLVSPEPMIPLEGARIMDLQEPTKKMSKSESGLGCVDLLDSAAEIEKKFKRAVTDTVNKVALDKANQPGITNLLNIYAACTGRS
;
A
#
# COMPACT_ATOMS: atom_id res chain seq x y z
N ALA A 1 -12.01 0.32 -21.56
CA ALA A 1 -10.58 0.41 -21.82
C ALA A 1 -9.78 -0.45 -20.79
N HIS A 2 -9.94 -0.26 -19.47
CA HIS A 2 -9.16 -0.96 -18.41
C HIS A 2 -9.25 -2.48 -18.55
N THR A 3 -10.44 -3.06 -18.53
CA THR A 3 -10.66 -4.50 -18.65
C THR A 3 -10.22 -5.08 -20.00
N GLN A 4 -10.33 -4.30 -21.06
CA GLN A 4 -9.82 -4.72 -22.38
C GLN A 4 -8.29 -4.78 -22.38
N LEU A 5 -7.64 -3.77 -21.81
CA LEU A 5 -6.18 -3.78 -21.67
C LEU A 5 -5.73 -4.88 -20.72
N ALA A 6 -6.42 -5.09 -19.59
CA ALA A 6 -6.13 -6.19 -18.67
C ALA A 6 -6.19 -7.56 -19.40
N TRP A 7 -7.19 -7.78 -20.26
CA TRP A 7 -7.27 -9.01 -21.07
C TRP A 7 -6.06 -9.16 -21.99
N VAL A 8 -5.65 -8.08 -22.66
CA VAL A 8 -4.44 -8.09 -23.49
C VAL A 8 -3.20 -8.43 -22.65
N LEU A 9 -3.01 -7.76 -21.50
CA LEU A 9 -1.85 -7.98 -20.62
C LEU A 9 -1.85 -9.40 -20.03
N ASN A 10 -3.02 -9.98 -19.77
CA ASN A 10 -3.14 -11.39 -19.34
C ASN A 10 -2.51 -12.37 -20.33
N CYS A 11 -2.59 -12.07 -21.64
CA CYS A 11 -1.93 -12.92 -22.65
C CYS A 11 -0.39 -12.89 -22.57
N TYR A 12 0.18 -11.92 -21.84
CA TYR A 12 1.62 -11.76 -21.63
C TYR A 12 2.06 -11.97 -20.18
N THR A 13 1.12 -12.24 -19.27
CA THR A 13 1.40 -12.52 -17.85
C THR A 13 1.53 -14.02 -17.64
N GLN A 14 2.55 -14.45 -16.93
CA GLN A 14 2.77 -15.87 -16.64
C GLN A 14 2.03 -16.31 -15.37
N MET A 15 1.41 -17.48 -15.41
CA MET A 15 0.74 -18.09 -14.25
C MET A 15 1.63 -18.16 -13.00
N GLY A 16 2.93 -18.47 -13.20
CA GLY A 16 3.90 -18.54 -12.12
C GLY A 16 4.18 -17.18 -11.45
N GLU A 17 4.05 -16.07 -12.17
CA GLU A 17 4.21 -14.72 -11.63
C GLU A 17 3.03 -14.38 -10.71
N LEU A 18 1.81 -14.65 -11.12
CA LEU A 18 0.60 -14.47 -10.31
C LEU A 18 0.57 -15.38 -9.08
N SER A 19 0.94 -16.65 -9.24
CA SER A 19 0.99 -17.61 -8.13
C SER A 19 2.01 -17.22 -7.04
N ARG A 20 3.02 -16.43 -7.37
CA ARG A 20 4.04 -15.95 -6.42
C ARG A 20 3.64 -14.67 -5.70
N GLN A 21 2.55 -14.00 -6.09
CA GLN A 21 2.09 -12.78 -5.45
C GLN A 21 1.77 -13.02 -3.96
N THR A 22 2.35 -12.21 -3.08
CA THR A 22 2.21 -12.36 -1.62
C THR A 22 0.76 -12.21 -1.18
N GLN A 23 0.06 -11.22 -1.70
CA GLN A 23 -1.35 -10.99 -1.42
C GLN A 23 -2.24 -12.19 -1.77
N PHE A 24 -1.96 -12.86 -2.89
CA PHE A 24 -2.67 -14.09 -3.29
C PHE A 24 -2.40 -15.21 -2.28
N LYS A 25 -1.13 -15.44 -1.94
CA LYS A 25 -0.73 -16.48 -0.97
C LYS A 25 -1.36 -16.27 0.40
N ASP A 26 -1.31 -15.04 0.91
CA ASP A 26 -1.82 -14.69 2.24
C ASP A 26 -3.34 -14.92 2.35
N LYS A 27 -4.08 -14.55 1.29
CA LYS A 27 -5.54 -14.74 1.28
C LYS A 27 -5.94 -16.20 1.02
N ALA A 28 -5.22 -16.91 0.16
CA ALA A 28 -5.46 -18.33 -0.10
C ALA A 28 -5.18 -19.20 1.15
N GLN A 29 -4.20 -18.82 1.99
CA GLN A 29 -3.85 -19.54 3.22
C GLN A 29 -4.82 -19.28 4.39
N LYS A 30 -5.52 -18.13 4.41
CA LYS A 30 -6.46 -17.78 5.48
C LYS A 30 -7.76 -18.61 5.49
N GLY A 31 -7.84 -19.66 4.68
CA GLY A 31 -8.94 -20.64 4.74
C GLY A 31 -10.26 -20.14 4.15
N GLU A 32 -10.23 -19.11 3.31
CA GLU A 32 -11.40 -18.79 2.48
C GLU A 32 -11.69 -19.98 1.57
N THR A 33 -12.83 -20.61 1.75
CA THR A 33 -13.25 -21.84 1.05
C THR A 33 -13.40 -21.67 -0.45
N ALA A 34 -13.34 -20.45 -0.97
CA ALA A 34 -13.41 -20.15 -2.41
C ALA A 34 -12.53 -18.97 -2.78
N VAL A 35 -11.33 -19.25 -3.29
CA VAL A 35 -10.47 -18.24 -3.90
C VAL A 35 -10.98 -17.95 -5.31
N SER A 36 -11.44 -16.71 -5.55
CA SER A 36 -11.97 -16.32 -6.86
C SER A 36 -10.84 -16.10 -7.88
N VAL A 37 -11.15 -16.30 -9.18
CA VAL A 37 -10.23 -15.93 -10.26
C VAL A 37 -9.87 -14.43 -10.20
N GLY A 38 -10.81 -13.58 -9.82
CA GLY A 38 -10.55 -12.14 -9.65
C GLY A 38 -9.50 -11.84 -8.59
N LEU A 39 -9.41 -12.63 -7.52
CA LEU A 39 -8.33 -12.51 -6.53
C LEU A 39 -6.96 -12.93 -7.09
N PHE A 40 -6.94 -13.84 -8.01
CA PHE A 40 -5.73 -14.27 -8.69
C PHE A 40 -5.28 -13.27 -9.75
N ASP A 41 -6.23 -12.66 -10.46
CA ASP A 41 -6.00 -11.87 -11.68
C ASP A 41 -5.96 -10.35 -11.46
N TYR A 42 -6.45 -9.83 -10.31
CA TYR A 42 -6.48 -8.38 -10.08
C TYR A 42 -5.13 -7.67 -10.23
N PRO A 43 -3.94 -8.30 -10.01
CA PRO A 43 -2.67 -7.62 -10.26
C PRO A 43 -2.47 -7.22 -11.73
N VAL A 44 -3.04 -7.98 -12.67
CA VAL A 44 -3.00 -7.64 -14.10
C VAL A 44 -3.96 -6.49 -14.42
N LEU A 45 -5.13 -6.46 -13.78
CA LEU A 45 -6.03 -5.29 -13.88
C LEU A 45 -5.37 -4.03 -13.31
N MET A 46 -4.69 -4.13 -12.17
CA MET A 46 -3.91 -3.01 -11.62
C MET A 46 -2.77 -2.57 -12.56
N ALA A 47 -2.07 -3.51 -13.20
CA ALA A 47 -1.08 -3.19 -14.22
C ALA A 47 -1.73 -2.40 -15.39
N ALA A 48 -2.90 -2.82 -15.85
CA ALA A 48 -3.65 -2.11 -16.89
C ALA A 48 -4.05 -0.71 -16.44
N ASP A 49 -4.50 -0.53 -15.19
CA ASP A 49 -4.87 0.77 -14.62
C ASP A 49 -3.68 1.75 -14.62
N ILE A 50 -2.48 1.24 -14.39
CA ILE A 50 -1.24 2.03 -14.37
C ILE A 50 -0.81 2.39 -15.80
N VAL A 51 -0.67 1.39 -16.69
CA VAL A 51 -0.03 1.60 -17.99
C VAL A 51 -0.96 2.25 -19.02
N LEU A 52 -2.29 2.17 -18.82
CA LEU A 52 -3.27 2.82 -19.69
C LEU A 52 -3.05 4.35 -19.79
N TYR A 53 -2.56 4.95 -18.74
CA TYR A 53 -2.31 6.40 -18.64
C TYR A 53 -0.85 6.78 -18.87
N GLY A 54 0.02 5.83 -19.20
CA GLY A 54 1.45 6.10 -19.39
C GLY A 54 2.14 6.59 -18.11
N SER A 55 1.71 6.12 -16.95
CA SER A 55 2.26 6.53 -15.66
C SER A 55 3.73 6.12 -15.56
N THR A 56 4.61 7.09 -15.28
CA THR A 56 6.04 6.84 -15.09
C THR A 56 6.39 6.48 -13.65
N HIS A 57 5.64 7.02 -12.67
CA HIS A 57 5.84 6.79 -11.24
C HIS A 57 4.51 6.50 -10.57
N VAL A 58 4.51 5.51 -9.67
CA VAL A 58 3.31 5.06 -8.97
C VAL A 58 3.55 5.13 -7.47
N PRO A 59 2.96 6.12 -6.76
CA PRO A 59 3.03 6.17 -5.30
C PRO A 59 2.28 4.99 -4.69
N VAL A 60 3.00 4.13 -3.99
CA VAL A 60 2.44 2.92 -3.39
C VAL A 60 3.04 2.66 -2.02
N GLY A 61 2.30 1.97 -1.16
CA GLY A 61 2.85 1.35 0.04
C GLY A 61 3.75 0.16 -0.32
N ASP A 62 4.59 -0.24 0.61
CA ASP A 62 5.55 -1.34 0.43
C ASP A 62 4.87 -2.66 0.06
N ASP A 63 3.65 -2.90 0.58
CA ASP A 63 2.82 -4.07 0.26
C ASP A 63 2.34 -4.13 -1.21
N GLN A 64 2.38 -3.01 -1.94
CA GLN A 64 1.98 -2.92 -3.36
C GLN A 64 3.16 -2.90 -4.32
N LYS A 65 4.40 -2.86 -3.81
CA LYS A 65 5.61 -2.84 -4.63
C LYS A 65 5.65 -3.98 -5.64
N GLN A 66 5.32 -5.20 -5.19
CA GLN A 66 5.33 -6.39 -6.03
C GLN A 66 4.35 -6.32 -7.21
N HIS A 67 3.22 -5.62 -7.05
CA HIS A 67 2.27 -5.41 -8.16
C HIS A 67 2.82 -4.44 -9.22
N VAL A 68 3.54 -3.41 -8.80
CA VAL A 68 4.20 -2.48 -9.74
C VAL A 68 5.36 -3.18 -10.45
N GLU A 69 6.11 -4.05 -9.78
CA GLU A 69 7.14 -4.89 -10.39
C GLU A 69 6.54 -5.83 -11.44
N LEU A 70 5.40 -6.48 -11.15
CA LEU A 70 4.67 -7.28 -12.14
C LEU A 70 4.29 -6.44 -13.37
N ALA A 71 3.76 -5.23 -13.16
CA ALA A 71 3.43 -4.33 -14.27
C ALA A 71 4.66 -4.04 -15.15
N ARG A 72 5.83 -3.82 -14.56
CA ARG A 72 7.09 -3.60 -15.28
C ARG A 72 7.50 -4.82 -16.11
N ASP A 73 7.44 -6.02 -15.52
CA ASP A 73 7.79 -7.27 -16.19
C ASP A 73 6.90 -7.51 -17.41
N VAL A 74 5.60 -7.29 -17.26
CA VAL A 74 4.62 -7.41 -18.35
C VAL A 74 4.87 -6.37 -19.44
N VAL A 75 5.12 -5.11 -19.07
CA VAL A 75 5.48 -4.03 -20.02
C VAL A 75 6.76 -4.36 -20.78
N GLN A 76 7.79 -4.83 -20.08
CA GLN A 76 9.06 -5.22 -20.72
C GLN A 76 8.84 -6.33 -21.76
N ARG A 77 8.05 -7.33 -21.41
CA ARG A 77 7.73 -8.47 -22.30
C ARG A 77 6.91 -8.03 -23.51
N PHE A 78 5.91 -7.17 -23.27
CA PHE A 78 5.08 -6.61 -24.35
C PHE A 78 5.92 -5.75 -25.30
N ASN A 79 6.69 -4.81 -24.76
CA ASN A 79 7.54 -3.93 -25.56
C ASN A 79 8.66 -4.69 -26.30
N GLY A 80 9.12 -5.81 -25.75
CA GLY A 80 10.08 -6.68 -26.42
C GLY A 80 9.52 -7.31 -27.72
N LEU A 81 8.21 -7.50 -27.80
CA LEU A 81 7.53 -8.07 -28.96
C LEU A 81 7.06 -7.01 -29.96
N TYR A 82 6.57 -5.87 -29.46
CA TYR A 82 5.86 -4.86 -30.28
C TYR A 82 6.59 -3.53 -30.39
N GLY A 83 7.80 -3.44 -29.83
CA GLY A 83 8.53 -2.16 -29.72
C GLY A 83 8.03 -1.29 -28.55
N PRO A 84 8.60 -0.09 -28.36
CA PRO A 84 8.32 0.78 -27.22
C PRO A 84 6.90 1.34 -27.29
N THR A 85 5.93 0.61 -26.82
CA THR A 85 4.49 0.92 -26.88
C THR A 85 3.94 1.37 -25.52
N LEU A 86 4.31 0.68 -24.44
CA LEU A 86 3.87 0.95 -23.09
C LEU A 86 4.99 1.58 -22.26
N VAL A 87 4.62 2.52 -21.38
CA VAL A 87 5.56 3.14 -20.45
C VAL A 87 5.78 2.23 -19.24
N SER A 88 7.06 1.96 -18.90
CA SER A 88 7.40 1.16 -17.71
C SER A 88 7.27 2.01 -16.45
N PRO A 89 6.43 1.62 -15.48
CA PRO A 89 6.25 2.38 -14.25
C PRO A 89 7.35 2.10 -13.23
N GLU A 90 7.68 3.10 -12.39
CA GLU A 90 8.56 2.96 -11.24
C GLU A 90 7.77 3.10 -9.94
N PRO A 91 7.95 2.22 -8.94
CA PRO A 91 7.30 2.37 -7.66
C PRO A 91 7.92 3.55 -6.88
N MET A 92 7.08 4.44 -6.38
CA MET A 92 7.47 5.48 -5.42
C MET A 92 7.04 5.05 -4.03
N ILE A 93 7.98 4.53 -3.25
CA ILE A 93 7.73 4.14 -1.86
C ILE A 93 8.26 5.26 -0.97
N PRO A 94 7.41 5.95 -0.19
CA PRO A 94 7.85 6.96 0.75
C PRO A 94 8.82 6.36 1.78
N LEU A 95 9.95 7.01 2.00
CA LEU A 95 10.93 6.60 3.01
C LEU A 95 10.38 6.76 4.43
N GLU A 96 9.54 7.77 4.65
CA GLU A 96 8.91 8.09 5.94
C GLU A 96 7.39 8.10 5.80
N GLY A 97 6.67 7.72 6.87
CA GLY A 97 5.20 7.71 6.88
C GLY A 97 4.53 6.61 6.06
N ALA A 98 5.30 5.68 5.48
CA ALA A 98 4.76 4.59 4.64
C ALA A 98 3.75 3.69 5.39
N ARG A 99 3.81 3.64 6.72
CA ARG A 99 2.90 2.87 7.57
C ARG A 99 2.57 3.63 8.85
N ILE A 100 1.48 4.38 8.82
CA ILE A 100 0.92 5.03 10.00
C ILE A 100 0.13 3.98 10.80
N MET A 101 0.36 3.99 12.12
CA MET A 101 -0.30 3.06 13.04
C MET A 101 -1.50 3.73 13.68
N ASP A 102 -2.44 2.90 14.18
CA ASP A 102 -3.62 3.35 14.90
C ASP A 102 -3.23 4.12 16.18
N LEU A 103 -3.96 5.20 16.49
CA LEU A 103 -3.66 6.05 17.64
C LEU A 103 -4.01 5.40 18.99
N GLN A 104 -4.92 4.43 18.99
CA GLN A 104 -5.33 3.69 20.20
C GLN A 104 -4.60 2.35 20.33
N GLU A 105 -4.28 1.71 19.20
CA GLU A 105 -3.52 0.45 19.13
C GLU A 105 -2.30 0.60 18.22
N PRO A 106 -1.21 1.23 18.68
CA PRO A 106 -0.07 1.58 17.83
C PRO A 106 0.74 0.38 17.31
N THR A 107 0.31 -0.83 17.61
CA THR A 107 0.80 -2.08 17.00
C THR A 107 0.03 -2.49 15.75
N LYS A 108 -1.18 -1.93 15.54
CA LYS A 108 -2.01 -2.13 14.33
C LYS A 108 -1.86 -0.97 13.35
N LYS A 109 -2.01 -1.25 12.07
CA LYS A 109 -2.06 -0.21 11.03
C LYS A 109 -3.34 0.60 11.18
N MET A 110 -3.27 1.94 11.09
CA MET A 110 -4.44 2.80 10.99
C MET A 110 -5.31 2.39 9.80
N SER A 111 -6.60 2.18 10.05
CA SER A 111 -7.54 1.69 9.04
C SER A 111 -8.84 2.47 9.08
N LYS A 112 -9.28 2.96 7.92
CA LYS A 112 -10.59 3.61 7.77
C LYS A 112 -11.78 2.69 8.04
N SER A 113 -11.59 1.38 8.00
CA SER A 113 -12.64 0.39 8.29
C SER A 113 -12.91 0.25 9.79
N GLU A 114 -11.97 0.69 10.63
CA GLU A 114 -12.08 0.72 12.08
C GLU A 114 -12.18 2.18 12.55
N SER A 115 -13.21 2.90 12.04
CA SER A 115 -13.42 4.31 12.36
C SER A 115 -13.64 4.53 13.87
N GLY A 116 -13.00 5.56 14.43
CA GLY A 116 -13.07 5.91 15.84
C GLY A 116 -11.92 6.79 16.27
N LEU A 117 -11.54 6.71 17.55
CA LEU A 117 -10.44 7.52 18.09
C LEU A 117 -9.06 7.09 17.57
N GLY A 118 -8.94 5.91 17.02
CA GLY A 118 -7.67 5.36 16.50
C GLY A 118 -7.33 5.82 15.09
N CYS A 119 -8.32 6.28 14.32
CA CYS A 119 -8.15 6.70 12.94
C CYS A 119 -8.43 8.20 12.77
N VAL A 120 -7.57 8.90 12.02
CA VAL A 120 -7.84 10.27 11.56
C VAL A 120 -8.42 10.18 10.16
N ASP A 121 -9.66 10.68 10.01
CA ASP A 121 -10.38 10.67 8.74
C ASP A 121 -10.15 11.98 7.98
N LEU A 122 -10.23 11.92 6.65
CA LEU A 122 -9.99 13.08 5.78
C LEU A 122 -10.99 14.24 6.04
N LEU A 123 -12.18 13.91 6.53
CA LEU A 123 -13.24 14.88 6.81
C LEU A 123 -13.34 15.28 8.27
N ASP A 124 -12.42 14.83 9.13
CA ASP A 124 -12.36 15.26 10.53
C ASP A 124 -12.11 16.77 10.64
N SER A 125 -12.85 17.43 11.49
CA SER A 125 -12.57 18.81 11.86
C SER A 125 -11.28 18.92 12.68
N ALA A 126 -10.68 20.10 12.70
CA ALA A 126 -9.46 20.35 13.50
C ALA A 126 -9.65 19.99 14.99
N ALA A 127 -10.85 20.25 15.56
CA ALA A 127 -11.16 19.90 16.94
C ALA A 127 -11.23 18.38 17.18
N GLU A 128 -11.74 17.63 16.20
CA GLU A 128 -11.78 16.16 16.25
C GLU A 128 -10.38 15.56 16.14
N ILE A 129 -9.57 16.08 15.23
CA ILE A 129 -8.16 15.68 15.07
C ILE A 129 -7.41 15.93 16.39
N GLU A 130 -7.52 17.13 16.95
CA GLU A 130 -6.89 17.48 18.23
C GLU A 130 -7.32 16.52 19.35
N LYS A 131 -8.60 16.21 19.43
CA LYS A 131 -9.15 15.26 20.41
C LYS A 131 -8.58 13.85 20.24
N LYS A 132 -8.45 13.37 18.99
CA LYS A 132 -7.88 12.05 18.66
C LYS A 132 -6.41 12.00 19.09
N PHE A 133 -5.61 13.01 18.77
CA PHE A 133 -4.21 13.07 19.17
C PHE A 133 -4.02 13.19 20.69
N LYS A 134 -4.83 14.01 21.39
CA LYS A 134 -4.78 14.10 22.85
C LYS A 134 -5.12 12.80 23.57
N ARG A 135 -5.84 11.90 22.92
CA ARG A 135 -6.21 10.57 23.43
C ARG A 135 -5.37 9.43 22.88
N ALA A 136 -4.37 9.74 22.05
CA ALA A 136 -3.48 8.73 21.51
C ALA A 136 -2.77 7.98 22.63
N VAL A 137 -2.65 6.66 22.47
CA VAL A 137 -1.94 5.80 23.42
C VAL A 137 -0.45 6.08 23.32
N THR A 138 0.15 6.34 24.45
CA THR A 138 1.59 6.50 24.64
C THR A 138 2.10 5.43 25.61
N ASP A 139 3.25 5.66 26.22
CA ASP A 139 3.85 4.77 27.22
C ASP A 139 4.16 5.51 28.52
N THR A 140 4.67 4.76 29.50
CA THR A 140 5.01 5.27 30.84
C THR A 140 6.50 5.54 31.03
N VAL A 141 7.32 5.40 29.97
CA VAL A 141 8.80 5.50 30.07
C VAL A 141 9.25 6.94 30.32
N ASN A 142 8.37 7.91 30.10
CA ASN A 142 8.60 9.36 30.30
C ASN A 142 9.83 9.89 29.53
N LYS A 143 10.14 9.29 28.37
CA LYS A 143 11.21 9.66 27.45
C LYS A 143 10.70 9.60 26.02
N VAL A 144 10.98 10.65 25.24
CA VAL A 144 10.66 10.66 23.81
C VAL A 144 11.81 10.04 23.03
N ALA A 145 11.57 8.91 22.40
CA ALA A 145 12.55 8.22 21.56
C ALA A 145 11.86 7.45 20.43
N LEU A 146 12.58 7.21 19.32
CA LEU A 146 12.18 6.32 18.26
C LEU A 146 12.53 4.88 18.67
N ASP A 147 11.61 4.22 19.36
CA ASP A 147 11.74 2.83 19.78
C ASP A 147 10.43 2.08 19.51
N LYS A 148 10.36 1.47 18.33
CA LYS A 148 9.15 0.75 17.89
C LYS A 148 8.79 -0.43 18.78
N ALA A 149 9.78 -1.06 19.43
CA ALA A 149 9.56 -2.23 20.25
C ALA A 149 8.97 -1.86 21.62
N ASN A 150 9.53 -0.84 22.27
CA ASN A 150 9.16 -0.46 23.64
C ASN A 150 8.23 0.76 23.72
N GLN A 151 8.27 1.63 22.70
CA GLN A 151 7.49 2.87 22.62
C GLN A 151 6.75 3.00 21.27
N PRO A 152 5.90 2.04 20.87
CA PRO A 152 5.23 2.06 19.57
C PRO A 152 4.32 3.29 19.39
N GLY A 153 3.65 3.75 20.45
CA GLY A 153 2.79 4.92 20.42
C GLY A 153 3.56 6.21 20.15
N ILE A 154 4.62 6.48 20.92
CA ILE A 154 5.48 7.66 20.73
C ILE A 154 6.14 7.59 19.35
N THR A 155 6.65 6.42 18.94
CA THR A 155 7.25 6.23 17.62
C THR A 155 6.26 6.57 16.50
N ASN A 156 4.99 6.14 16.62
CA ASN A 156 3.96 6.47 15.65
C ASN A 156 3.69 7.97 15.57
N LEU A 157 3.55 8.65 16.72
CA LEU A 157 3.35 10.10 16.78
C LEU A 157 4.53 10.88 16.17
N LEU A 158 5.76 10.46 16.43
CA LEU A 158 6.96 11.05 15.81
C LEU A 158 6.97 10.84 14.29
N ASN A 159 6.61 9.67 13.80
CA ASN A 159 6.51 9.40 12.37
C ASN A 159 5.44 10.27 11.69
N ILE A 160 4.28 10.44 12.32
CA ILE A 160 3.24 11.34 11.82
C ILE A 160 3.76 12.79 11.80
N TYR A 161 4.43 13.24 12.88
CA TYR A 161 5.01 14.57 12.94
C TYR A 161 6.05 14.81 11.85
N ALA A 162 6.96 13.86 11.66
CA ALA A 162 7.99 13.91 10.60
C ALA A 162 7.35 13.99 9.20
N ALA A 163 6.35 13.14 8.94
CA ALA A 163 5.64 13.14 7.66
C ALA A 163 4.90 14.47 7.37
N CYS A 164 4.31 15.09 8.40
CA CYS A 164 3.58 16.36 8.26
C CYS A 164 4.49 17.57 8.16
N THR A 165 5.68 17.55 8.77
CA THR A 165 6.56 18.72 8.88
C THR A 165 7.81 18.65 8.00
N GLY A 166 8.12 17.46 7.43
CA GLY A 166 9.37 17.21 6.71
C GLY A 166 10.62 17.26 7.60
N ARG A 167 10.45 17.12 8.94
CA ARG A 167 11.55 17.11 9.92
C ARG A 167 11.82 15.68 10.36
N SER A 168 13.07 15.27 10.30
CA SER A 168 13.58 13.99 10.83
C SER A 168 13.99 14.10 12.28
#